data_20fae84003c7b7d8801d2f296c20d66e
#
_entry.id   20fae84003c7b7d8801d2f296c20d66e
#
_cell.length_a   1.000
_cell.length_b   1.000
_cell.length_c   1.000
_cell.angle_alpha   90.00
_cell.angle_beta   90.00
_cell.angle_gamma   90.00
#
_symmetry.space_group_name_H-M   'P 1'
#
loop_
_entity.id
_entity.type
_entity.pdbx_description
1 polymer ?
#
loop_
_entity_poly.entity_id
_entity_poly.type
_entity_poly.pdbx_seq_one_letter_code
_entity_poly.pdbx_strand_id
1 'polypeptide(L)'
;LFFFTPTPPYQILSGLVGSEMCIRDSALAVQPEFLVCDEAVAALDVSIQAQVLNLFMDLREQLNLTYLFISHDLSVVEHISNRVQIMYLGRVVESASTEELFKEPNHPYTQALLNEVPRLDLRKRNYTPVSGEIPSPLDPPSGCHFHPRCPHATSKCRNEMPVLKEIAPGRASACFLNESS
;
A
#
# COMPACT_ATOMS: atom_id res chain seq x y z
N LEU A 1 -6.68 -43.18 2.73
CA LEU A 1 -5.66 -42.76 3.69
C LEU A 1 -4.53 -42.12 2.91
N PHE A 2 -4.50 -40.80 2.84
CA PHE A 2 -3.37 -40.07 2.24
C PHE A 2 -2.41 -39.71 3.35
N PHE A 3 -1.23 -40.31 3.36
CA PHE A 3 -0.12 -39.88 4.18
C PHE A 3 0.56 -38.70 3.48
N PHE A 4 0.31 -37.49 3.95
CA PHE A 4 1.19 -36.39 3.70
C PHE A 4 2.38 -36.54 4.61
N THR A 5 3.57 -36.74 4.07
CA THR A 5 4.83 -36.47 4.76
C THR A 5 5.18 -35.00 4.49
N PRO A 6 4.87 -34.07 5.37
CA PRO A 6 5.44 -32.74 5.26
C PRO A 6 6.85 -32.84 5.80
N THR A 7 7.83 -32.69 4.96
CA THR A 7 9.13 -32.20 5.38
C THR A 7 9.12 -30.69 5.16
N PRO A 8 8.72 -29.88 6.14
CA PRO A 8 8.95 -28.48 6.09
C PRO A 8 10.33 -28.21 6.67
N PRO A 9 11.20 -27.50 5.97
CA PRO A 9 12.39 -26.94 6.58
C PRO A 9 12.08 -25.70 7.43
N TYR A 10 10.83 -25.46 7.79
CA TYR A 10 10.44 -24.28 8.55
C TYR A 10 10.23 -24.66 10.01
N GLN A 11 11.12 -24.14 10.87
CA GLN A 11 10.82 -24.09 12.29
C GLN A 11 9.57 -23.26 12.49
N ILE A 12 8.50 -23.91 12.90
CA ILE A 12 7.29 -23.24 13.37
C ILE A 12 7.71 -22.34 14.50
N LEU A 13 7.60 -21.02 14.31
CA LEU A 13 7.78 -20.05 15.37
C LEU A 13 6.75 -20.37 16.45
N SER A 14 7.20 -20.94 17.54
CA SER A 14 6.40 -21.36 18.70
C SER A 14 5.88 -20.15 19.48
N GLY A 15 4.99 -19.38 18.88
CA GLY A 15 4.43 -18.17 19.49
C GLY A 15 3.18 -17.67 18.77
N LEU A 16 2.97 -18.09 17.55
CA LEU A 16 1.80 -17.75 16.76
C LEU A 16 0.83 -18.94 16.80
N VAL A 17 -0.04 -18.95 17.79
CA VAL A 17 -1.14 -19.93 17.90
C VAL A 17 -2.40 -19.21 17.42
N GLY A 18 -2.98 -19.64 16.30
CA GLY A 18 -4.26 -19.10 15.89
C GLY A 18 -4.64 -19.37 14.44
N SER A 19 -5.86 -18.99 14.11
CA SER A 19 -6.52 -19.16 12.82
C SER A 19 -5.74 -18.54 11.64
N GLU A 20 -4.99 -17.46 11.88
CA GLU A 20 -4.22 -16.76 10.85
C GLU A 20 -3.07 -17.61 10.28
N MET A 21 -2.49 -18.47 11.08
CA MET A 21 -1.44 -19.41 10.63
C MET A 21 -2.01 -20.50 9.74
N CYS A 22 -3.16 -21.05 10.10
CA CYS A 22 -3.84 -22.08 9.32
C CYS A 22 -4.31 -21.54 7.95
N ILE A 23 -4.75 -20.29 7.88
CA ILE A 23 -5.19 -19.65 6.62
C ILE A 23 -4.00 -19.48 5.68
N ARG A 24 -2.84 -19.04 6.18
CA ARG A 24 -1.61 -18.93 5.36
C ARG A 24 -1.14 -20.27 4.84
N ASP A 25 -1.07 -21.28 5.71
CA ASP A 25 -0.64 -22.61 5.32
C ASP A 25 -1.56 -23.19 4.26
N SER A 26 -2.86 -22.93 4.36
CA SER A 26 -3.85 -23.34 3.36
C SER A 26 -3.65 -22.63 2.02
N ALA A 27 -3.33 -21.33 2.01
CA ALA A 27 -3.09 -20.58 0.79
C ALA A 27 -1.79 -21.02 0.08
N LEU A 28 -0.76 -21.40 0.83
CA LEU A 28 0.52 -21.89 0.29
C LEU A 28 0.48 -23.37 -0.12
N ALA A 29 -0.44 -24.15 0.41
CA ALA A 29 -0.56 -25.59 0.11
C ALA A 29 -0.84 -25.88 -1.36
N VAL A 30 -1.41 -24.93 -2.10
CA VAL A 30 -1.67 -25.05 -3.54
C VAL A 30 -0.48 -24.62 -4.41
N GLN A 31 0.64 -24.23 -3.80
CA GLN A 31 1.86 -23.77 -4.47
C GLN A 31 1.58 -22.64 -5.50
N PRO A 32 1.01 -21.51 -5.07
CA PRO A 32 0.67 -20.42 -5.98
C PRO A 32 1.93 -19.72 -6.48
N GLU A 33 1.87 -19.14 -7.68
CA GLU A 33 2.88 -18.19 -8.18
C GLU A 33 2.56 -16.74 -7.76
N PHE A 34 1.27 -16.49 -7.46
CA PHE A 34 0.75 -15.17 -7.09
C PHE A 34 -0.17 -15.27 -5.88
N LEU A 35 0.06 -14.43 -4.89
CA LEU A 35 -0.72 -14.39 -3.65
C LEU A 35 -1.25 -12.99 -3.37
N VAL A 36 -2.55 -12.90 -3.06
CA VAL A 36 -3.17 -11.65 -2.60
C VAL A 36 -3.22 -11.65 -1.07
N CYS A 37 -2.63 -10.63 -0.47
CA CYS A 37 -2.58 -10.40 0.96
C CYS A 37 -3.39 -9.14 1.29
N ASP A 38 -4.64 -9.31 1.69
CA ASP A 38 -5.54 -8.23 2.06
C ASP A 38 -5.50 -8.03 3.58
N GLU A 39 -4.91 -6.92 4.01
CA GLU A 39 -4.72 -6.54 5.42
C GLU A 39 -4.14 -7.66 6.31
N ALA A 40 -3.26 -8.50 5.75
CA ALA A 40 -2.78 -9.75 6.36
C ALA A 40 -2.06 -9.57 7.72
N VAL A 41 -1.69 -8.35 8.10
CA VAL A 41 -0.98 -8.04 9.36
C VAL A 41 -1.67 -6.97 10.21
N ALA A 42 -2.84 -6.48 9.79
CA ALA A 42 -3.50 -5.32 10.41
C ALA A 42 -3.95 -5.57 11.87
N ALA A 43 -4.27 -6.81 12.21
CA ALA A 43 -4.75 -7.20 13.55
C ALA A 43 -3.62 -7.61 14.51
N LEU A 44 -2.35 -7.53 14.09
CA LEU A 44 -1.20 -7.98 14.87
C LEU A 44 -0.53 -6.81 15.61
N ASP A 45 0.02 -7.09 16.78
CA ASP A 45 0.90 -6.13 17.44
C ASP A 45 2.20 -5.94 16.67
N VAL A 46 2.87 -4.80 16.87
CA VAL A 46 4.05 -4.36 16.10
C VAL A 46 5.16 -5.40 16.08
N SER A 47 5.38 -6.11 17.20
CA SER A 47 6.45 -7.10 17.29
C SER A 47 6.15 -8.35 16.47
N ILE A 48 4.92 -8.83 16.52
CA ILE A 48 4.44 -9.96 15.73
C ILE A 48 4.34 -9.59 14.27
N GLN A 49 3.85 -8.38 13.95
CA GLN A 49 3.81 -7.85 12.61
C GLN A 49 5.17 -7.89 11.91
N ALA A 50 6.25 -7.44 12.59
CA ALA A 50 7.59 -7.50 12.03
C ALA A 50 8.07 -8.93 11.72
N GLN A 51 7.77 -9.88 12.62
CA GLN A 51 8.13 -11.29 12.41
C GLN A 51 7.37 -11.89 11.20
N VAL A 52 6.08 -11.56 11.05
CA VAL A 52 5.27 -12.04 9.95
C VAL A 52 5.72 -11.43 8.63
N LEU A 53 6.09 -10.15 8.60
CA LEU A 53 6.63 -9.51 7.40
C LEU A 53 7.94 -10.14 6.94
N ASN A 54 8.85 -10.44 7.88
CA ASN A 54 10.09 -11.16 7.57
C ASN A 54 9.78 -12.54 6.97
N LEU A 55 8.81 -13.27 7.53
CA LEU A 55 8.37 -14.55 6.97
C LEU A 55 7.82 -14.41 5.55
N PHE A 56 7.04 -13.36 5.23
CA PHE A 56 6.57 -13.10 3.86
C PHE A 56 7.75 -12.86 2.91
N MET A 57 8.77 -12.12 3.34
CA MET A 57 9.98 -11.88 2.55
C MET A 57 10.76 -13.16 2.28
N ASP A 58 10.97 -13.99 3.31
CA ASP A 58 11.64 -15.29 3.18
C ASP A 58 10.90 -16.23 2.23
N LEU A 59 9.57 -16.33 2.37
CA LEU A 59 8.73 -17.15 1.50
C LEU A 59 8.74 -16.65 0.05
N ARG A 60 8.76 -15.35 -0.17
CA ARG A 60 8.90 -14.76 -1.50
C ARG A 60 10.17 -15.22 -2.18
N GLU A 61 11.30 -15.18 -1.48
CA GLU A 61 12.60 -15.60 -2.02
C GLU A 61 12.68 -17.11 -2.26
N GLN A 62 12.20 -17.89 -1.28
CA GLN A 62 12.32 -19.35 -1.34
C GLN A 62 11.39 -20.00 -2.37
N LEU A 63 10.18 -19.45 -2.52
CA LEU A 63 9.13 -19.98 -3.39
C LEU A 63 8.96 -19.16 -4.69
N ASN A 64 9.77 -18.10 -4.87
CA ASN A 64 9.67 -17.16 -6.01
C ASN A 64 8.24 -16.60 -6.19
N LEU A 65 7.61 -16.21 -5.08
CA LEU A 65 6.24 -15.73 -5.05
C LEU A 65 6.13 -14.26 -5.48
N THR A 66 5.07 -13.94 -6.18
CA THR A 66 4.63 -12.56 -6.41
C THR A 66 3.48 -12.23 -5.47
N TYR A 67 3.57 -11.10 -4.75
CA TYR A 67 2.52 -10.63 -3.86
C TYR A 67 1.77 -9.42 -4.42
N LEU A 68 0.45 -9.41 -4.25
CA LEU A 68 -0.35 -8.19 -4.17
C LEU A 68 -0.68 -7.94 -2.70
N PHE A 69 0.01 -6.98 -2.09
CA PHE A 69 -0.15 -6.66 -0.67
C PHE A 69 -1.03 -5.41 -0.52
N ILE A 70 -2.17 -5.55 0.16
CA ILE A 70 -3.11 -4.46 0.44
C ILE A 70 -2.97 -4.11 1.91
N SER A 71 -2.67 -2.84 2.20
CA SER A 71 -2.51 -2.35 3.57
C SER A 71 -2.79 -0.85 3.65
N HIS A 72 -3.27 -0.39 4.79
CA HIS A 72 -3.37 1.02 5.14
C HIS A 72 -2.12 1.51 5.92
N ASP A 73 -1.24 0.61 6.36
CA ASP A 73 0.00 0.96 7.05
C ASP A 73 1.13 1.19 6.04
N LEU A 74 1.49 2.45 5.84
CA LEU A 74 2.54 2.86 4.91
C LEU A 74 3.92 2.34 5.30
N SER A 75 4.20 2.12 6.59
CA SER A 75 5.48 1.57 7.05
C SER A 75 5.64 0.12 6.60
N VAL A 76 4.55 -0.65 6.65
CA VAL A 76 4.49 -2.02 6.13
C VAL A 76 4.71 -2.02 4.62
N VAL A 77 4.00 -1.14 3.90
CA VAL A 77 4.12 -1.03 2.44
C VAL A 77 5.54 -0.65 2.03
N GLU A 78 6.17 0.31 2.71
CA GLU A 78 7.56 0.72 2.47
C GLU A 78 8.55 -0.45 2.62
N HIS A 79 8.30 -1.32 3.61
CA HIS A 79 9.20 -2.42 3.93
C HIS A 79 9.11 -3.60 2.97
N ILE A 80 7.88 -3.99 2.55
CA ILE A 80 7.68 -5.26 1.81
C ILE A 80 7.59 -5.08 0.29
N SER A 81 7.24 -3.88 -0.19
CA SER A 81 6.85 -3.65 -1.58
C SER A 81 8.01 -3.16 -2.44
N ASN A 82 8.05 -3.61 -3.71
CA ASN A 82 8.93 -3.05 -4.74
C ASN A 82 8.27 -1.90 -5.51
N ARG A 83 6.95 -1.99 -5.68
CA ARG A 83 6.10 -1.01 -6.36
C ARG A 83 4.86 -0.73 -5.54
N VAL A 84 4.42 0.50 -5.54
CA VAL A 84 3.24 0.95 -4.78
C VAL A 84 2.24 1.62 -5.70
N GLN A 85 0.98 1.34 -5.45
CA GLN A 85 -0.16 2.06 -6.03
C GLN A 85 -0.98 2.67 -4.90
N ILE A 86 -1.13 3.99 -4.93
CA ILE A 86 -1.98 4.71 -3.98
C ILE A 86 -3.38 4.83 -4.56
N MET A 87 -4.37 4.44 -3.77
CA MET A 87 -5.79 4.52 -4.14
C MET A 87 -6.52 5.56 -3.29
N TYR A 88 -7.43 6.27 -3.92
CA TYR A 88 -8.36 7.19 -3.25
C TYR A 88 -9.77 7.03 -3.82
N LEU A 89 -10.75 6.74 -2.97
CA LEU A 89 -12.15 6.50 -3.36
C LEU A 89 -12.27 5.58 -4.60
N GLY A 90 -11.63 4.39 -4.52
CA GLY A 90 -11.71 3.36 -5.56
C GLY A 90 -10.88 3.62 -6.83
N ARG A 91 -10.06 4.69 -6.88
CA ARG A 91 -9.23 5.01 -8.04
C ARG A 91 -7.76 5.06 -7.69
N VAL A 92 -6.92 4.53 -8.57
CA VAL A 92 -5.47 4.70 -8.47
C VAL A 92 -5.12 6.14 -8.82
N VAL A 93 -4.49 6.84 -7.88
CA VAL A 93 -4.08 8.24 -8.05
C VAL A 93 -2.60 8.41 -8.32
N GLU A 94 -1.78 7.48 -7.85
CA GLU A 94 -0.33 7.46 -8.11
C GLU A 94 0.20 6.02 -8.13
N SER A 95 1.19 5.75 -8.98
CA SER A 95 1.92 4.49 -9.07
C SER A 95 3.39 4.77 -9.34
N ALA A 96 4.28 4.20 -8.52
CA ALA A 96 5.73 4.34 -8.67
C ALA A 96 6.47 3.16 -8.01
N SER A 97 7.80 3.11 -8.15
CA SER A 97 8.64 2.30 -7.27
C SER A 97 8.49 2.77 -5.83
N THR A 98 8.69 1.89 -4.86
CA THR A 98 8.60 2.24 -3.44
C THR A 98 9.55 3.38 -3.10
N GLU A 99 10.81 3.28 -3.53
CA GLU A 99 11.83 4.31 -3.28
C GLU A 99 11.41 5.68 -3.80
N GLU A 100 10.94 5.77 -5.04
CA GLU A 100 10.52 7.06 -5.64
C GLU A 100 9.30 7.64 -4.95
N LEU A 101 8.30 6.81 -4.66
CA LEU A 101 7.05 7.26 -4.04
C LEU A 101 7.27 7.82 -2.63
N PHE A 102 8.11 7.16 -1.82
CA PHE A 102 8.41 7.60 -0.45
C PHE A 102 9.38 8.77 -0.39
N LYS A 103 10.26 8.92 -1.39
CA LYS A 103 11.20 10.03 -1.48
C LYS A 103 10.57 11.30 -2.03
N GLU A 104 9.79 11.17 -3.10
CA GLU A 104 9.25 12.31 -3.85
C GLU A 104 7.83 12.03 -4.36
N PRO A 105 6.82 12.01 -3.46
CA PRO A 105 5.42 11.80 -3.86
C PRO A 105 4.95 12.92 -4.79
N ASN A 106 4.26 12.54 -5.87
CA ASN A 106 3.78 13.50 -6.87
C ASN A 106 2.36 13.97 -6.58
N HIS A 107 1.42 13.02 -6.33
CA HIS A 107 0.01 13.37 -6.13
C HIS A 107 -0.20 14.04 -4.77
N PRO A 108 -0.97 15.15 -4.66
CA PRO A 108 -1.19 15.84 -3.38
C PRO A 108 -1.78 14.95 -2.27
N TYR A 109 -2.58 13.96 -2.61
CA TYR A 109 -3.07 12.98 -1.64
C TYR A 109 -1.95 12.10 -1.09
N THR A 110 -1.05 11.61 -1.94
CA THR A 110 0.12 10.82 -1.52
C THR A 110 1.04 11.64 -0.62
N GLN A 111 1.26 12.92 -0.96
CA GLN A 111 2.02 13.85 -0.12
C GLN A 111 1.41 14.00 1.26
N ALA A 112 0.07 14.14 1.31
CA ALA A 112 -0.67 14.24 2.55
C ALA A 112 -0.55 12.97 3.41
N LEU A 113 -0.75 11.79 2.81
CA LEU A 113 -0.61 10.50 3.49
C LEU A 113 0.80 10.32 4.09
N LEU A 114 1.85 10.57 3.30
CA LEU A 114 3.23 10.41 3.75
C LEU A 114 3.64 11.44 4.80
N ASN A 115 2.97 12.59 4.85
CA ASN A 115 3.19 13.58 5.91
C ASN A 115 2.58 13.16 7.25
N GLU A 116 1.60 12.26 7.26
CA GLU A 116 0.99 11.72 8.48
C GLU A 116 1.81 10.60 9.11
N VAL A 117 2.73 9.97 8.36
CA VAL A 117 3.60 8.91 8.89
C VAL A 117 4.65 9.50 9.83
N PRO A 118 4.69 9.08 11.11
CA PRO A 118 5.74 9.51 12.05
C PRO A 118 7.10 8.99 11.58
N ARG A 119 8.03 9.89 11.25
CA ARG A 119 9.42 9.55 10.94
C ARG A 119 10.33 10.05 12.06
N LEU A 120 11.17 9.17 12.60
CA LEU A 120 12.06 9.48 13.72
C LEU A 120 13.15 10.52 13.36
N ASP A 121 13.48 10.65 12.08
CA ASP A 121 14.63 11.43 11.59
C ASP A 121 14.32 12.91 11.34
N LEU A 122 13.05 13.30 11.35
CA LEU A 122 12.65 14.66 10.98
C LEU A 122 12.26 15.50 12.21
N ARG A 123 13.25 16.16 12.79
CA ARG A 123 13.09 16.99 14.00
C ARG A 123 12.14 18.19 13.88
N LYS A 124 11.71 18.60 12.68
CA LYS A 124 10.70 19.67 12.46
C LYS A 124 10.04 19.50 11.09
N ARG A 125 8.94 18.79 10.99
CA ARG A 125 7.97 19.03 9.91
C ARG A 125 6.83 19.90 10.46
N ASN A 126 6.50 20.97 9.75
CA ASN A 126 5.25 21.66 9.96
C ASN A 126 4.13 20.73 9.47
N TYR A 127 3.52 20.03 10.40
CA TYR A 127 2.34 19.22 10.11
C TYR A 127 1.22 20.16 9.63
N THR A 128 0.85 20.02 8.37
CA THR A 128 -0.34 20.68 7.83
C THR A 128 -1.39 19.60 7.60
N PRO A 129 -2.36 19.46 8.50
CA PRO A 129 -3.40 18.45 8.34
C PRO A 129 -4.17 18.71 7.05
N VAL A 130 -4.55 17.63 6.37
CA VAL A 130 -5.43 17.72 5.20
C VAL A 130 -6.79 18.23 5.68
N SER A 131 -7.15 19.44 5.31
CA SER A 131 -8.42 20.05 5.66
C SER A 131 -9.59 19.39 4.91
N GLY A 132 -10.77 19.37 5.52
CA GLY A 132 -12.01 18.88 4.93
C GLY A 132 -12.35 17.43 5.32
N GLU A 133 -13.65 17.13 5.23
CA GLU A 133 -14.19 15.79 5.48
C GLU A 133 -13.84 14.82 4.34
N ILE A 134 -13.74 13.55 4.67
CA ILE A 134 -13.57 12.50 3.67
C ILE A 134 -14.91 12.29 2.98
N PRO A 135 -15.00 12.50 1.66
CA PRO A 135 -16.24 12.29 0.93
C PRO A 135 -16.72 10.84 0.99
N SER A 136 -18.02 10.64 0.88
CA SER A 136 -18.59 9.30 0.84
C SER A 136 -18.13 8.54 -0.42
N PRO A 137 -17.68 7.29 -0.29
CA PRO A 137 -17.36 6.46 -1.45
C PRO A 137 -18.59 6.07 -2.27
N LEU A 138 -19.81 6.19 -1.69
CA LEU A 138 -21.08 5.91 -2.38
C LEU A 138 -21.53 7.09 -3.25
N ASP A 139 -21.08 8.31 -2.94
CA ASP A 139 -21.37 9.53 -3.70
C ASP A 139 -20.08 10.36 -3.79
N PRO A 140 -19.14 9.92 -4.63
CA PRO A 140 -17.85 10.60 -4.77
C PRO A 140 -18.02 11.95 -5.48
N PRO A 141 -17.20 12.95 -5.14
CA PRO A 141 -17.22 14.26 -5.79
C PRO A 141 -17.03 14.15 -7.30
N SER A 142 -17.63 15.08 -8.05
CA SER A 142 -17.42 15.23 -9.49
C SER A 142 -15.94 15.55 -9.79
N GLY A 143 -15.47 15.19 -10.98
CA GLY A 143 -14.08 15.45 -11.37
C GLY A 143 -13.07 14.67 -10.52
N CYS A 144 -11.96 15.29 -10.18
CA CYS A 144 -10.96 14.70 -9.31
C CYS A 144 -11.53 14.46 -7.91
N HIS A 145 -11.62 13.21 -7.45
CA HIS A 145 -12.21 12.87 -6.15
C HIS A 145 -11.52 13.54 -4.96
N PHE A 146 -10.24 13.89 -5.09
CA PHE A 146 -9.49 14.55 -4.04
C PHE A 146 -9.65 16.08 -4.04
N HIS A 147 -10.29 16.69 -5.07
CA HIS A 147 -10.35 18.15 -5.20
C HIS A 147 -10.91 18.89 -3.96
N PRO A 148 -11.89 18.37 -3.19
CA PRO A 148 -12.42 19.09 -2.02
C PRO A 148 -11.38 19.28 -0.90
N ARG A 149 -10.37 18.42 -0.88
CA ARG A 149 -9.31 18.40 0.14
C ARG A 149 -7.94 18.80 -0.41
N CYS A 150 -7.85 19.07 -1.72
CA CYS A 150 -6.60 19.40 -2.38
C CYS A 150 -6.28 20.90 -2.25
N PRO A 151 -5.12 21.29 -1.69
CA PRO A 151 -4.72 22.69 -1.57
C PRO A 151 -4.44 23.35 -2.94
N HIS A 152 -4.27 22.55 -4.00
CA HIS A 152 -3.98 23.00 -5.37
C HIS A 152 -5.18 22.82 -6.31
N ALA A 153 -6.39 22.64 -5.78
CA ALA A 153 -7.57 22.40 -6.60
C ALA A 153 -7.91 23.58 -7.51
N THR A 154 -8.10 23.29 -8.79
CA THR A 154 -8.52 24.26 -9.82
C THR A 154 -9.96 23.99 -10.26
N SER A 155 -10.52 24.86 -11.09
CA SER A 155 -11.83 24.63 -11.73
C SER A 155 -11.84 23.35 -12.58
N LYS A 156 -10.73 23.03 -13.26
CA LYS A 156 -10.57 21.78 -14.02
C LYS A 156 -10.71 20.56 -13.12
N CYS A 157 -10.09 20.59 -11.94
CA CYS A 157 -10.18 19.47 -10.97
C CYS A 157 -11.61 19.20 -10.50
N ARG A 158 -12.49 20.20 -10.51
CA ARG A 158 -13.91 20.05 -10.11
C ARG A 158 -14.79 19.47 -11.20
N ASN A 159 -14.43 19.72 -12.46
CA ASN A 159 -15.27 19.38 -13.61
C ASN A 159 -14.79 18.13 -14.35
N GLU A 160 -13.49 17.83 -14.30
CA GLU A 160 -12.88 16.76 -15.08
C GLU A 160 -12.17 15.74 -14.18
N MET A 161 -12.29 14.45 -14.55
CA MET A 161 -11.56 13.37 -13.88
C MET A 161 -10.16 13.26 -14.48
N PRO A 162 -9.08 13.40 -13.67
CA PRO A 162 -7.73 13.18 -14.16
C PRO A 162 -7.53 11.68 -14.49
N VAL A 163 -6.88 11.43 -15.62
CA VAL A 163 -6.49 10.07 -16.03
C VAL A 163 -5.10 9.76 -15.47
N LEU A 164 -4.89 8.52 -15.05
CA LEU A 164 -3.56 8.05 -14.66
C LEU A 164 -2.64 8.07 -15.89
N LYS A 165 -1.66 8.97 -15.91
CA LYS A 165 -0.69 9.14 -17.00
C LYS A 165 0.72 8.90 -16.50
N GLU A 166 1.56 8.33 -17.34
CA GLU A 166 2.98 8.24 -17.06
C GLU A 166 3.61 9.64 -17.06
N ILE A 167 4.32 9.96 -15.98
CA ILE A 167 5.02 11.25 -15.78
C ILE A 167 6.54 11.10 -15.85
N ALA A 168 7.02 9.87 -15.67
CA ALA A 168 8.41 9.45 -15.84
C ALA A 168 8.42 7.92 -16.06
N PRO A 169 9.51 7.32 -16.59
CA PRO A 169 9.59 5.88 -16.78
C PRO A 169 9.21 5.09 -15.54
N GLY A 170 8.17 4.28 -15.63
CA GLY A 170 7.66 3.48 -14.52
C GLY A 170 6.91 4.26 -13.42
N ARG A 171 6.66 5.54 -13.58
CA ARG A 171 5.96 6.39 -12.63
C ARG A 171 4.73 7.05 -13.27
N ALA A 172 3.56 6.90 -12.65
CA ALA A 172 2.31 7.44 -13.17
C ALA A 172 1.54 8.19 -12.08
N SER A 173 0.84 9.27 -12.48
CA SER A 173 0.03 10.08 -11.57
C SER A 173 -1.24 10.58 -12.26
N ALA A 174 -2.35 10.60 -11.53
CA ALA A 174 -3.64 11.11 -11.97
C ALA A 174 -3.85 12.52 -11.39
N CYS A 175 -3.05 13.49 -11.86
CA CYS A 175 -3.10 14.86 -11.36
C CYS A 175 -2.88 15.88 -12.49
N PHE A 176 -3.74 16.90 -12.56
CA PHE A 176 -3.64 17.97 -13.54
C PHE A 176 -2.44 18.91 -13.33
N LEU A 177 -1.80 18.89 -12.16
CA LEU A 177 -0.56 19.64 -11.93
C LEU A 177 0.57 19.18 -12.87
N ASN A 178 0.51 17.95 -13.36
CA ASN A 178 1.50 17.41 -14.30
C ASN A 178 1.26 17.85 -15.76
N GLU A 179 0.16 18.51 -16.06
CA GLU A 179 -0.16 19.00 -17.43
C GLU A 179 0.42 20.40 -17.69
N SER A 180 0.99 21.03 -16.66
CA SER A 180 1.53 22.40 -16.73
C SER A 180 3.03 22.46 -16.98
N SER A 181 3.65 21.33 -17.35
CA SER A 181 5.10 21.21 -17.58
C SER A 181 5.41 20.96 -19.05
#